data_dcfe09e2e43ed335aeb5e81626b2fb8c
#
_entry.id   dcfe09e2e43ed335aeb5e81626b2fb8c
#
_cell.length_a   1.000
_cell.length_b   1.000
_cell.length_c   1.000
_cell.angle_alpha   90.00
_cell.angle_beta   90.00
_cell.angle_gamma   90.00
#
_symmetry.space_group_name_H-M   'P 1'
#
loop_
_entity.id
_entity.type
_entity.pdbx_description
1 polymer ?
#
loop_
_entity_poly.entity_id
_entity_poly.type
_entity_poly.pdbx_seq_one_letter_code
_entity_poly.pdbx_strand_id
1 'polypeptide(L)'
;MIRVGKKNKKGQALVEFIIILPVIIYIIMFITDMMLIFSYKNHLESDMNETITLYKENKIDELNKITDATLTYEVKYNYVYLTLIKNYKTITPGLSKVLGKPYKIKSERVILSE
;
A
#
# COMPACT_ATOMS: atom_id res chain seq x y z
N MET A 1 -3.77 -35.51 20.80
CA MET A 1 -3.32 -35.95 20.68
C MET A 1 -2.38 -36.40 20.70
N ILE A 2 -1.90 -36.62 20.86
CA ILE A 2 -1.09 -36.93 20.76
C ILE A 2 -0.38 -37.71 21.33
N ARG A 3 0.01 -38.42 21.34
CA ARG A 3 0.66 -39.19 21.75
C ARG A 3 1.76 -39.15 21.87
N VAL A 4 2.25 -39.40 22.24
CA VAL A 4 3.12 -39.33 22.52
C VAL A 4 4.09 -40.28 22.74
N GLY A 5 4.82 -40.61 22.75
CA GLY A 5 5.89 -41.55 22.87
C GLY A 5 7.07 -41.08 22.10
N LYS A 6 8.21 -41.70 22.33
CA LYS A 6 9.44 -41.29 21.69
C LYS A 6 9.38 -41.45 20.18
N LYS A 7 8.66 -42.43 19.71
CA LYS A 7 8.53 -42.72 18.29
C LYS A 7 7.82 -41.59 17.54
N ASN A 8 7.07 -40.78 18.26
CA ASN A 8 6.20 -39.78 17.70
C ASN A 8 6.85 -38.41 17.60
N LYS A 9 8.13 -38.28 17.91
CA LYS A 9 8.80 -36.99 17.84
C LYS A 9 8.77 -36.43 16.44
N LYS A 10 9.01 -37.26 15.44
CA LYS A 10 8.95 -36.81 14.04
C LYS A 10 7.52 -36.47 13.63
N GLY A 11 6.57 -37.25 14.07
CA GLY A 11 5.15 -36.98 13.81
C GLY A 11 4.69 -35.73 14.50
N GLN A 12 5.15 -35.52 15.75
CA GLN A 12 4.81 -34.34 16.50
C GLN A 12 5.38 -33.08 15.84
N ALA A 13 6.64 -33.14 15.40
CA ALA A 13 7.26 -32.02 14.70
C ALA A 13 6.52 -31.71 13.42
N LEU A 14 6.07 -32.72 12.70
CA LEU A 14 5.30 -32.56 11.47
C LEU A 14 3.96 -31.89 11.76
N VAL A 15 3.28 -32.33 12.81
CA VAL A 15 2.01 -31.73 13.21
C VAL A 15 2.19 -30.27 13.59
N GLU A 16 3.23 -29.96 14.35
CA GLU A 16 3.55 -28.58 14.71
C GLU A 16 3.81 -27.74 13.46
N PHE A 17 4.57 -28.29 12.51
CA PHE A 17 4.86 -27.62 11.25
C PHE A 17 3.57 -27.33 10.48
N ILE A 18 2.68 -28.29 10.41
CA ILE A 18 1.41 -28.14 9.70
C ILE A 18 0.55 -27.05 10.32
N ILE A 19 0.58 -26.92 11.65
CA ILE A 19 -0.18 -25.91 12.37
C ILE A 19 0.46 -24.52 12.15
N ILE A 20 1.77 -24.46 12.14
CA ILE A 20 2.51 -23.20 11.98
C ILE A 20 2.49 -22.70 10.55
N LEU A 21 2.46 -23.61 9.59
CA LEU A 21 2.57 -23.26 8.17
C LEU A 21 1.52 -22.24 7.72
N PRO A 22 0.22 -22.38 8.03
CA PRO A 22 -0.75 -21.36 7.64
C PRO A 22 -0.47 -20.00 8.27
N VAL A 23 0.04 -20.00 9.50
CA VAL A 23 0.37 -18.76 10.20
C VAL A 23 1.52 -18.07 9.50
N ILE A 24 2.55 -18.83 9.11
CA ILE A 24 3.69 -18.28 8.39
C ILE A 24 3.24 -17.70 7.04
N ILE A 25 2.41 -18.41 6.31
CA ILE A 25 1.90 -17.94 5.03
C ILE A 25 1.12 -16.63 5.22
N TYR A 26 0.30 -16.55 6.24
CA TYR A 26 -0.46 -15.35 6.53
C TYR A 26 0.45 -14.16 6.83
N ILE A 27 1.51 -14.39 7.61
CA ILE A 27 2.47 -13.35 7.95
C ILE A 27 3.19 -12.86 6.69
N ILE A 28 3.58 -13.79 5.81
CA ILE A 28 4.25 -13.43 4.56
C ILE A 28 3.33 -12.58 3.69
N MET A 29 2.05 -12.94 3.60
CA MET A 29 1.08 -12.15 2.84
C MET A 29 0.94 -10.75 3.42
N PHE A 30 0.88 -10.65 4.74
CA PHE A 30 0.78 -9.36 5.42
C PHE A 30 2.00 -8.48 5.13
N ILE A 31 3.20 -9.06 5.25
CA ILE A 31 4.43 -8.33 4.99
C ILE A 31 4.45 -7.86 3.53
N THR A 32 4.04 -8.72 2.60
CA THR A 32 3.98 -8.37 1.18
C THR A 32 3.05 -7.19 0.94
N ASP A 33 1.87 -7.20 1.56
CA ASP A 33 0.93 -6.08 1.44
C ASP A 33 1.55 -4.79 1.96
N MET A 34 2.20 -4.85 3.12
CA MET A 34 2.81 -3.66 3.70
C MET A 34 3.93 -3.11 2.82
N MET A 35 4.75 -4.01 2.26
CA MET A 35 5.82 -3.59 1.37
C MET A 35 5.29 -2.96 0.08
N LEU A 36 4.23 -3.52 -0.48
CA LEU A 36 3.62 -2.97 -1.69
C LEU A 36 2.99 -1.62 -1.42
N ILE A 37 2.28 -1.48 -0.30
CA ILE A 37 1.68 -0.21 0.09
C ILE A 37 2.78 0.85 0.24
N PHE A 38 3.87 0.51 0.91
CA PHE A 38 4.98 1.41 1.11
C PHE A 38 5.62 1.81 -0.23
N SER A 39 5.81 0.84 -1.11
CA SER A 39 6.38 1.07 -2.43
C SER A 39 5.49 2.00 -3.26
N TYR A 40 4.19 1.75 -3.28
CA TYR A 40 3.26 2.60 -4.00
C TYR A 40 3.21 4.00 -3.41
N LYS A 41 3.31 4.11 -2.09
CA LYS A 41 3.36 5.42 -1.43
C LYS A 41 4.58 6.20 -1.88
N ASN A 42 5.73 5.54 -1.94
CA ASN A 42 6.96 6.19 -2.41
C ASN A 42 6.83 6.62 -3.88
N HIS A 43 6.20 5.79 -4.70
CA HIS A 43 5.94 6.13 -6.09
C HIS A 43 5.03 7.36 -6.20
N LEU A 44 3.97 7.39 -5.39
CA LEU A 44 3.07 8.54 -5.39
C LEU A 44 3.79 9.82 -4.97
N GLU A 45 4.71 9.72 -4.02
CA GLU A 45 5.47 10.89 -3.60
C GLU A 45 6.39 11.39 -4.71
N SER A 46 6.99 10.47 -5.46
CA SER A 46 7.79 10.83 -6.62
C SER A 46 6.91 11.46 -7.69
N ASP A 47 5.76 10.86 -7.98
CA ASP A 47 4.81 11.38 -8.95
C ASP A 47 4.29 12.74 -8.51
N MET A 48 4.12 12.94 -7.22
CA MET A 48 3.68 14.23 -6.68
C MET A 48 4.70 15.32 -6.97
N ASN A 49 5.99 15.02 -6.83
CA ASN A 49 7.04 15.98 -7.15
C ASN A 49 6.97 16.40 -8.61
N GLU A 50 6.74 15.45 -9.52
CA GLU A 50 6.57 15.76 -10.93
C GLU A 50 5.29 16.54 -11.18
N THR A 51 4.22 16.19 -10.46
CA THR A 51 2.94 16.90 -10.55
C THR A 51 3.11 18.36 -10.17
N ILE A 52 3.85 18.63 -9.11
CA ILE A 52 4.10 20.00 -8.67
C ILE A 52 4.86 20.76 -9.76
N THR A 53 5.86 20.11 -10.35
CA THR A 53 6.63 20.74 -11.44
C THR A 53 5.72 21.05 -12.64
N LEU A 54 4.87 20.10 -13.03
CA LEU A 54 3.95 20.31 -14.14
C LEU A 54 2.94 21.41 -13.83
N TYR A 55 2.48 21.47 -12.60
CA TYR A 55 1.54 22.51 -12.21
C TYR A 55 2.18 23.88 -12.31
N LYS A 56 3.42 24.01 -11.85
CA LYS A 56 4.14 25.28 -11.92
C LYS A 56 4.44 25.70 -13.36
N GLU A 57 4.58 24.74 -14.26
CA GLU A 57 4.84 24.98 -15.67
C GLU A 57 3.57 25.09 -16.51
N ASN A 58 2.39 24.98 -15.87
CA ASN A 58 1.09 24.96 -16.52
C ASN A 58 0.94 23.82 -17.53
N LYS A 59 1.60 22.69 -17.23
CA LYS A 59 1.55 21.49 -18.08
C LYS A 59 0.83 20.34 -17.40
N ILE A 60 -0.15 20.66 -16.59
CA ILE A 60 -0.87 19.66 -15.81
C ILE A 60 -1.55 18.60 -16.70
N ASP A 61 -1.83 18.94 -17.95
CA ASP A 61 -2.44 18.01 -18.90
C ASP A 61 -1.57 16.81 -19.20
N GLU A 62 -0.26 16.92 -18.95
CA GLU A 62 0.67 15.83 -19.19
C GLU A 62 0.72 14.83 -18.03
N LEU A 63 -0.02 15.10 -16.97
CA LEU A 63 -0.01 14.26 -15.78
C LEU A 63 -0.40 12.81 -16.08
N ASN A 64 -1.33 12.59 -16.99
CA ASN A 64 -1.79 11.24 -17.34
C ASN A 64 -0.67 10.37 -17.90
N LYS A 65 0.40 10.98 -18.38
CA LYS A 65 1.55 10.25 -18.91
C LYS A 65 2.51 9.81 -17.82
N ILE A 66 2.37 10.38 -16.63
CA ILE A 66 3.31 10.18 -15.53
C ILE A 66 2.79 9.18 -14.51
N THR A 67 1.51 9.26 -14.18
CA THR A 67 0.95 8.47 -13.08
C THR A 67 -0.43 7.94 -13.43
N ASP A 68 -0.73 6.76 -12.89
CA ASP A 68 -2.05 6.13 -12.97
C ASP A 68 -2.96 6.63 -11.84
N ALA A 69 -2.40 7.37 -10.89
CA ALA A 69 -3.15 7.83 -9.72
C ALA A 69 -4.11 8.95 -10.10
N THR A 70 -5.16 9.07 -9.32
CA THR A 70 -6.14 10.14 -9.50
C THR A 70 -5.62 11.41 -8.83
N LEU A 71 -5.56 12.49 -9.58
CA LEU A 71 -5.16 13.78 -9.05
C LEU A 71 -6.38 14.59 -8.65
N THR A 72 -6.35 15.10 -7.43
CA THR A 72 -7.33 16.08 -6.97
C THR A 72 -6.57 17.30 -6.49
N TYR A 73 -7.03 18.47 -6.89
CA TYR A 73 -6.41 19.69 -6.41
C TYR A 73 -7.46 20.69 -5.99
N GLU A 74 -7.11 21.49 -5.01
CA GLU A 74 -8.00 22.51 -4.50
C GLU A 74 -7.18 23.77 -4.20
N VAL A 75 -7.69 24.90 -4.59
CA VAL A 75 -7.02 26.18 -4.37
C VAL A 75 -7.76 26.93 -3.25
N LYS A 76 -7.02 27.26 -2.19
CA LYS A 76 -7.56 28.04 -1.07
C LYS A 76 -6.59 29.19 -0.78
N TYR A 77 -7.13 30.41 -0.83
CA TYR A 77 -6.29 31.60 -0.62
C TYR A 77 -5.09 31.59 -1.58
N ASN A 78 -3.87 31.59 -1.01
CA ASN A 78 -2.66 31.54 -1.81
C ASN A 78 -2.02 30.16 -1.85
N TYR A 79 -2.76 29.12 -1.44
CA TYR A 79 -2.24 27.77 -1.35
C TYR A 79 -2.98 26.85 -2.31
N VAL A 80 -2.25 25.92 -2.85
CA VAL A 80 -2.82 24.85 -3.68
C VAL A 80 -2.55 23.52 -2.98
N TYR A 81 -3.62 22.77 -2.73
CA TYR A 81 -3.54 21.46 -2.13
C TYR A 81 -3.62 20.42 -3.23
N LEU A 82 -2.56 19.66 -3.40
CA LEU A 82 -2.49 18.59 -4.41
C LEU A 82 -2.56 17.25 -3.71
N THR A 83 -3.44 16.39 -4.16
CA THR A 83 -3.61 15.05 -3.61
C THR A 83 -3.60 14.03 -4.72
N LEU A 84 -2.72 13.05 -4.63
CA LEU A 84 -2.71 11.88 -5.49
C LEU A 84 -3.24 10.69 -4.72
N ILE A 85 -4.16 9.96 -5.32
CA ILE A 85 -4.79 8.81 -4.69
C ILE A 85 -4.65 7.61 -5.62
N LYS A 86 -4.17 6.50 -5.06
CA LYS A 86 -4.10 5.23 -5.77
C LYS A 86 -4.77 4.16 -4.93
N ASN A 87 -5.63 3.37 -5.58
CA ASN A 87 -6.32 2.28 -4.92
C ASN A 87 -5.44 1.04 -4.89
N TYR A 88 -5.38 0.38 -3.76
CA TYR A 88 -4.64 -0.85 -3.60
C TYR A 88 -5.55 -1.91 -2.99
N LYS A 89 -5.62 -3.06 -3.65
CA LYS A 89 -6.39 -4.19 -3.16
C LYS A 89 -5.47 -5.11 -2.39
N THR A 90 -5.75 -5.31 -1.12
CA THR A 90 -4.92 -6.14 -0.26
C THR A 90 -5.03 -7.62 -0.63
N ILE A 91 -3.93 -8.34 -0.46
CA ILE A 91 -3.87 -9.77 -0.72
C ILE A 91 -4.25 -10.56 0.53
N THR A 92 -3.87 -10.04 1.69
CA THR A 92 -4.05 -10.73 2.97
C THR A 92 -5.53 -10.83 3.32
N PRO A 93 -6.05 -12.05 3.60
CA PRO A 93 -7.44 -12.20 3.98
C PRO A 93 -7.77 -11.42 5.25
N GLY A 94 -8.87 -10.69 5.22
CA GLY A 94 -9.33 -9.91 6.37
C GLY A 94 -8.69 -8.56 6.53
N LEU A 95 -7.57 -8.29 5.86
CA LEU A 95 -6.90 -7.00 5.98
C LEU A 95 -7.75 -5.88 5.40
N SER A 96 -8.51 -6.18 4.34
CA SER A 96 -9.40 -5.21 3.73
C SER A 96 -10.48 -4.70 4.69
N LYS A 97 -10.84 -5.48 5.68
CA LYS A 97 -11.82 -5.07 6.69
C LYS A 97 -11.26 -4.00 7.63
N VAL A 98 -9.94 -3.97 7.78
CA VAL A 98 -9.26 -3.01 8.63
C VAL A 98 -8.88 -1.76 7.85
N LEU A 99 -8.31 -1.95 6.66
CA LEU A 99 -7.77 -0.85 5.86
C LEU A 99 -8.77 -0.24 4.87
N GLY A 100 -9.82 -0.99 4.54
CA GLY A 100 -10.78 -0.56 3.53
C GLY A 100 -10.62 -1.35 2.25
N LYS A 101 -11.64 -1.33 1.43
CA LYS A 101 -11.68 -2.13 0.21
C LYS A 101 -12.19 -1.29 -0.95
N PRO A 102 -11.28 -0.76 -1.80
CA PRO A 102 -9.83 -0.89 -1.72
C PRO A 102 -9.23 0.08 -0.71
N TYR A 103 -8.00 -0.20 -0.31
CA TYR A 103 -7.24 0.74 0.50
C TYR A 103 -6.75 1.87 -0.40
N LYS A 104 -6.96 3.09 0.03
CA LYS A 104 -6.57 4.26 -0.74
C LYS A 104 -5.24 4.79 -0.25
N ILE A 105 -4.24 4.74 -1.12
CA ILE A 105 -2.91 5.28 -0.83
C ILE A 105 -2.90 6.73 -1.31
N LYS A 106 -2.59 7.65 -0.40
CA LYS A 106 -2.64 9.08 -0.69
C LYS A 106 -1.28 9.72 -0.53
N SER A 107 -1.01 10.70 -1.39
CA SER A 107 0.12 11.60 -1.23
C SER A 107 -0.42 13.02 -1.36
N GLU A 108 -0.16 13.84 -0.35
CA GLU A 108 -0.66 15.22 -0.33
C GLU A 108 0.50 16.19 -0.23
N ARG A 109 0.38 17.29 -0.94
CA ARG A 109 1.35 18.40 -0.88
C ARG A 109 0.62 19.71 -0.94
N VAL A 110 1.16 20.69 -0.24
CA VAL A 110 0.64 22.06 -0.26
C VAL A 110 1.73 22.95 -0.83
N ILE A 111 1.39 23.69 -1.87
CA ILE A 111 2.33 24.63 -2.48
C ILE A 111 1.70 26.00 -2.52
N LEU A 112 2.56 27.01 -2.63
CA LEU A 112 2.09 28.37 -2.77
C LEU A 112 1.60 28.59 -4.19
N SER A 113 0.44 29.22 -4.30
CA SER A 113 -0.10 29.59 -5.59
C SER A 113 0.43 30.98 -5.94
N GLU A 114 1.08 31.07 -7.06
CA GLU A 114 1.57 32.38 -7.54
C GLU A 114 0.92 32.77 -8.82
#